data_3ec3430f0e657b5a9935dcf4044320a5
#
_entry.id   3ec3430f0e657b5a9935dcf4044320a5
#
_cell.length_a   1.000
_cell.length_b   1.000
_cell.length_c   1.000
_cell.angle_alpha   90.00
_cell.angle_beta   90.00
_cell.angle_gamma   90.00
#
_symmetry.space_group_name_H-M   'P 1'
#
loop_
_entity.id
_entity.type
_entity.pdbx_description
1 polymer ?
#
loop_
_entity_poly.entity_id
_entity_poly.type
_entity_poly.pdbx_seq_one_letter_code
_entity_poly.pdbx_strand_id
1 'polypeptide(L)'
;MTRLRRTGMFALIAVAACGPRALRAASPGVPALPATTADYVKYAITDLPNHFKNGAVASLNNTPATNPITNAGATLGRVLFYDDRLSHNDGLSCSSCHKQQNDFSDPATKSLGFEGGLTGRHSMGLSNGAYYQNGKFFWNQRANTLEDQVLMPIQDPVEMGTNLTELTAELAATTFYPTLFQNAFGTPEVTSERISKSLAQFVRSMVSYKSKFDDAVEAGTPGAPNYAAAGYTAQEIEGAGLFHGAGRCNQCHVTAAQVGDAPRNIGLDATNAADIGVNPPGVGQFKTPSLRNAEVRDGYMHDGRFTSLEDVVNFYSTGIQNNPNLDARLRVAGGQPFRPDFTAEQKAALVAFLKTLTDQSFLTNELFSDPFVQLAGDFDNNGAVDGNDLAVWKTAFGSTGAADADGDGDSDGADYSAWQRNFGLTWQDMASSLTAATAAVPEPNAVAVLALAAAGLLPLHRRRRL
;
A
#
# COMPACT_ATOMS: atom_id res chain seq x y z
N MET A 1 87.45 -3.29 -8.02
CA MET A 1 86.41 -3.02 -6.99
C MET A 1 85.00 -2.92 -7.67
N THR A 2 84.35 -4.04 -7.78
CA THR A 2 83.10 -4.18 -8.58
C THR A 2 81.93 -4.16 -7.61
N ARG A 3 81.03 -3.15 -7.72
CA ARG A 3 79.83 -3.08 -6.92
C ARG A 3 78.66 -3.80 -7.67
N LEU A 4 78.17 -4.90 -7.09
CA LEU A 4 76.90 -5.56 -7.49
C LEU A 4 75.72 -4.71 -7.08
N ARG A 5 74.85 -4.32 -8.02
CA ARG A 5 73.52 -3.79 -7.78
C ARG A 5 72.52 -4.95 -7.68
N ARG A 6 71.88 -5.13 -6.53
CA ARG A 6 70.76 -6.02 -6.35
C ARG A 6 69.48 -5.25 -6.77
N THR A 7 68.78 -5.68 -7.81
CA THR A 7 67.47 -5.26 -8.21
C THR A 7 66.45 -6.11 -7.43
N GLY A 8 65.78 -5.49 -6.47
CA GLY A 8 64.66 -6.12 -5.80
C GLY A 8 63.38 -5.97 -6.64
N MET A 9 62.81 -7.11 -7.02
CA MET A 9 61.55 -7.21 -7.72
C MET A 9 60.44 -7.26 -6.67
N PHE A 10 59.68 -6.16 -6.49
CA PHE A 10 58.46 -6.16 -5.69
C PHE A 10 57.32 -6.76 -6.50
N ALA A 11 56.85 -7.94 -6.11
CA ALA A 11 55.62 -8.51 -6.61
C ALA A 11 54.44 -7.77 -5.93
N LEU A 12 53.69 -6.98 -6.68
CA LEU A 12 52.39 -6.47 -6.24
C LEU A 12 51.40 -7.66 -6.20
N ILE A 13 51.04 -8.08 -5.00
CA ILE A 13 49.88 -8.94 -4.79
C ILE A 13 48.65 -8.04 -4.84
N ALA A 14 47.90 -8.09 -5.95
CA ALA A 14 46.58 -7.50 -6.04
C ALA A 14 45.63 -8.32 -5.17
N VAL A 15 45.35 -7.83 -3.97
CA VAL A 15 44.22 -8.32 -3.18
C VAL A 15 42.94 -7.82 -3.86
N ALA A 16 42.26 -8.69 -4.58
CA ALA A 16 40.91 -8.42 -5.03
C ALA A 16 40.04 -8.26 -3.77
N ALA A 17 39.65 -7.03 -3.46
CA ALA A 17 38.65 -6.75 -2.47
C ALA A 17 37.33 -7.34 -2.98
N CYS A 18 37.00 -8.53 -2.48
CA CYS A 18 35.63 -9.06 -2.58
C CYS A 18 34.79 -8.14 -1.68
N GLY A 19 34.10 -7.16 -2.30
CA GLY A 19 33.11 -6.37 -1.60
C GLY A 19 32.05 -7.30 -0.98
N PRO A 20 31.37 -6.89 0.08
CA PRO A 20 30.28 -7.70 0.63
C PRO A 20 29.26 -7.94 -0.48
N ARG A 21 29.15 -9.19 -0.89
CA ARG A 21 28.06 -9.66 -1.76
C ARG A 21 26.81 -9.40 -0.96
N ALA A 22 25.97 -8.43 -1.38
CA ALA A 22 24.66 -8.27 -0.81
C ALA A 22 24.02 -9.67 -0.81
N LEU A 23 23.59 -10.13 0.36
CA LEU A 23 22.83 -11.36 0.45
C LEU A 23 21.62 -11.16 -0.46
N ARG A 24 21.53 -11.96 -1.51
CA ARG A 24 20.40 -11.97 -2.40
C ARG A 24 19.22 -12.35 -1.54
N ALA A 25 18.26 -11.45 -1.37
CA ALA A 25 17.01 -11.81 -0.72
C ALA A 25 16.41 -12.95 -1.53
N ALA A 26 15.98 -13.98 -0.86
CA ALA A 26 15.46 -15.12 -1.56
C ALA A 26 14.12 -14.78 -2.19
N SER A 27 13.88 -15.27 -3.38
CA SER A 27 12.64 -15.05 -4.12
C SER A 27 11.44 -15.50 -3.29
N PRO A 28 10.37 -14.70 -3.22
CA PRO A 28 9.16 -15.11 -2.51
C PRO A 28 8.62 -16.40 -3.11
N GLY A 29 7.99 -17.21 -2.28
CA GLY A 29 7.46 -18.50 -2.63
C GLY A 29 6.41 -18.52 -3.75
N VAL A 30 5.55 -19.51 -3.68
CA VAL A 30 4.37 -19.62 -4.54
C VAL A 30 3.21 -18.92 -3.85
N PRO A 31 2.42 -18.06 -4.54
CA PRO A 31 1.29 -17.42 -3.92
C PRO A 31 0.20 -18.44 -3.57
N ALA A 32 -0.34 -18.34 -2.36
CA ALA A 32 -1.52 -19.09 -1.93
C ALA A 32 -2.77 -18.45 -2.55
N LEU A 33 -3.29 -19.09 -3.57
CA LEU A 33 -4.48 -18.64 -4.29
C LEU A 33 -5.51 -19.77 -4.33
N PRO A 34 -6.82 -19.44 -4.40
CA PRO A 34 -7.86 -20.43 -4.64
C PRO A 34 -7.58 -21.23 -5.91
N ALA A 35 -7.96 -22.51 -5.91
CA ALA A 35 -7.70 -23.43 -7.01
C ALA A 35 -8.41 -23.03 -8.33
N THR A 36 -9.53 -22.31 -8.23
CA THR A 36 -10.30 -21.88 -9.40
C THR A 36 -10.50 -20.36 -9.43
N THR A 37 -10.57 -19.80 -10.63
CA THR A 37 -10.83 -18.38 -10.83
C THR A 37 -12.22 -17.91 -10.34
N ALA A 38 -13.16 -18.84 -10.20
CA ALA A 38 -14.49 -18.55 -9.64
C ALA A 38 -14.42 -18.19 -8.16
N ASP A 39 -13.41 -18.70 -7.47
CA ASP A 39 -13.17 -18.49 -6.04
C ASP A 39 -12.22 -17.30 -5.78
N TYR A 40 -11.69 -16.68 -6.84
CA TYR A 40 -10.87 -15.48 -6.69
C TYR A 40 -11.64 -14.36 -6.02
N VAL A 41 -10.95 -13.64 -5.18
CA VAL A 41 -11.51 -12.54 -4.39
C VAL A 41 -12.12 -11.49 -5.31
N LYS A 42 -13.23 -10.91 -4.89
CA LYS A 42 -14.03 -9.99 -5.72
C LYS A 42 -13.44 -8.59 -5.70
N TYR A 43 -12.44 -8.35 -6.52
CA TYR A 43 -11.87 -7.01 -6.74
C TYR A 43 -12.69 -6.14 -7.68
N ALA A 44 -13.45 -6.75 -8.59
CA ALA A 44 -14.39 -6.03 -9.44
C ALA A 44 -15.50 -5.47 -8.53
N ILE A 45 -15.31 -4.27 -8.09
CA ILE A 45 -15.95 -3.53 -7.02
C ILE A 45 -17.46 -3.42 -7.24
N THR A 46 -18.20 -4.50 -6.94
CA THR A 46 -19.68 -4.54 -7.04
C THR A 46 -20.34 -4.01 -5.77
N ASP A 47 -19.64 -4.05 -4.64
CA ASP A 47 -20.19 -3.80 -3.30
C ASP A 47 -19.87 -2.40 -2.75
N LEU A 48 -19.42 -1.50 -3.59
CA LEU A 48 -19.21 -0.11 -3.20
C LEU A 48 -20.53 0.52 -2.73
N PRO A 49 -20.49 1.38 -1.69
CA PRO A 49 -21.65 2.14 -1.26
C PRO A 49 -22.14 3.11 -2.33
N ASN A 50 -23.38 3.58 -2.18
CA ASN A 50 -24.02 4.43 -3.19
C ASN A 50 -23.23 5.68 -3.52
N HIS A 51 -22.60 6.31 -2.54
CA HIS A 51 -21.84 7.53 -2.75
C HIS A 51 -20.52 7.33 -3.53
N PHE A 52 -20.06 6.06 -3.71
CA PHE A 52 -18.96 5.71 -4.59
C PHE A 52 -19.44 5.23 -5.98
N LYS A 53 -20.61 4.58 -6.04
CA LYS A 53 -21.18 4.08 -7.32
C LYS A 53 -21.86 5.16 -8.14
N ASN A 54 -22.31 6.24 -7.52
CA ASN A 54 -23.13 7.27 -8.14
C ASN A 54 -22.59 8.68 -7.85
N GLY A 55 -23.04 9.65 -8.62
CA GLY A 55 -22.77 11.07 -8.39
C GLY A 55 -21.31 11.50 -8.52
N ALA A 56 -20.89 12.38 -7.63
CA ALA A 56 -19.62 13.09 -7.75
C ALA A 56 -18.39 12.19 -7.68
N VAL A 57 -18.38 11.16 -6.82
CA VAL A 57 -17.22 10.24 -6.73
C VAL A 57 -17.14 9.38 -7.98
N ALA A 58 -18.24 8.77 -8.41
CA ALA A 58 -18.27 7.91 -9.60
C ALA A 58 -17.78 8.65 -10.86
N SER A 59 -18.11 9.94 -10.99
CA SER A 59 -17.67 10.76 -12.13
C SER A 59 -16.16 11.01 -12.18
N LEU A 60 -15.45 10.77 -11.08
CA LEU A 60 -13.99 10.90 -11.00
C LEU A 60 -13.24 9.63 -11.40
N ASN A 61 -13.94 8.51 -11.62
CA ASN A 61 -13.31 7.23 -11.89
C ASN A 61 -12.46 7.27 -13.17
N ASN A 62 -11.15 6.99 -13.02
CA ASN A 62 -10.17 7.01 -14.10
C ASN A 62 -9.88 5.63 -14.69
N THR A 63 -10.68 4.62 -14.38
CA THR A 63 -10.49 3.27 -14.91
C THR A 63 -10.76 3.27 -16.42
N PRO A 64 -9.77 2.96 -17.28
CA PRO A 64 -9.97 2.99 -18.73
C PRO A 64 -10.80 1.78 -19.18
N ALA A 65 -11.65 1.98 -20.17
CA ALA A 65 -12.46 0.90 -20.77
C ALA A 65 -11.61 -0.24 -21.36
N THR A 66 -10.37 0.05 -21.74
CA THR A 66 -9.39 -0.93 -22.25
C THR A 66 -8.71 -1.76 -21.19
N ASN A 67 -8.87 -1.40 -19.91
CA ASN A 67 -8.33 -2.12 -18.77
C ASN A 67 -9.30 -2.06 -17.56
N PRO A 68 -10.52 -2.61 -17.68
CA PRO A 68 -11.45 -2.67 -16.55
C PRO A 68 -10.91 -3.56 -15.44
N ILE A 69 -11.31 -3.31 -14.20
CA ILE A 69 -10.93 -4.17 -13.08
C ILE A 69 -11.66 -5.52 -13.22
N THR A 70 -10.90 -6.59 -13.32
CA THR A 70 -11.38 -7.97 -13.28
C THR A 70 -10.82 -8.69 -12.07
N ASN A 71 -11.52 -9.70 -11.56
CA ASN A 71 -11.03 -10.46 -10.42
C ASN A 71 -9.68 -11.15 -10.75
N ALA A 72 -9.56 -11.77 -11.91
CA ALA A 72 -8.32 -12.44 -12.31
C ALA A 72 -7.17 -11.47 -12.56
N GLY A 73 -7.44 -10.34 -13.22
CA GLY A 73 -6.41 -9.32 -13.48
C GLY A 73 -5.90 -8.66 -12.20
N ALA A 74 -6.80 -8.32 -11.27
CA ALA A 74 -6.41 -7.75 -9.98
C ALA A 74 -5.74 -8.78 -9.05
N THR A 75 -6.14 -10.06 -9.10
CA THR A 75 -5.44 -11.15 -8.40
C THR A 75 -4.00 -11.28 -8.89
N LEU A 76 -3.78 -11.31 -10.21
CA LEU A 76 -2.42 -11.29 -10.78
C LEU A 76 -1.67 -10.02 -10.36
N GLY A 77 -2.33 -8.87 -10.37
CA GLY A 77 -1.75 -7.60 -9.90
C GLY A 77 -1.35 -7.62 -8.44
N ARG A 78 -2.13 -8.27 -7.56
CA ARG A 78 -1.79 -8.48 -6.16
C ARG A 78 -0.53 -9.35 -6.02
N VAL A 79 -0.45 -10.45 -6.75
CA VAL A 79 0.74 -11.30 -6.74
C VAL A 79 1.96 -10.51 -7.17
N LEU A 80 1.88 -9.78 -8.29
CA LEU A 80 2.99 -8.94 -8.77
C LEU A 80 3.37 -7.84 -7.76
N PHE A 81 2.41 -7.24 -7.06
CA PHE A 81 2.66 -6.16 -6.10
C PHE A 81 3.50 -6.59 -4.90
N TYR A 82 3.41 -7.86 -4.52
CA TYR A 82 4.14 -8.43 -3.39
C TYR A 82 5.36 -9.26 -3.80
N ASP A 83 5.64 -9.40 -5.10
CA ASP A 83 6.72 -10.24 -5.61
C ASP A 83 8.06 -9.50 -5.67
N ASP A 84 9.04 -9.93 -4.90
CA ASP A 84 10.36 -9.32 -4.82
C ASP A 84 11.19 -9.52 -6.11
N ARG A 85 10.83 -10.50 -6.97
CA ARG A 85 11.40 -10.68 -8.32
C ARG A 85 11.23 -9.44 -9.22
N LEU A 86 10.35 -8.51 -8.83
CA LEU A 86 10.20 -7.26 -9.58
C LEU A 86 11.41 -6.33 -9.43
N SER A 87 12.31 -6.54 -8.47
CA SER A 87 13.56 -5.79 -8.34
C SER A 87 14.75 -6.58 -8.88
N HIS A 88 15.78 -5.87 -9.32
CA HIS A 88 16.98 -6.44 -9.96
C HIS A 88 17.72 -7.49 -9.11
N ASN A 89 17.63 -7.38 -7.80
CA ASN A 89 18.30 -8.29 -6.85
C ASN A 89 17.32 -9.24 -6.13
N ASP A 90 16.06 -9.34 -6.57
CA ASP A 90 14.99 -10.11 -5.96
C ASP A 90 14.75 -9.78 -4.47
N GLY A 91 14.98 -8.53 -4.09
CA GLY A 91 14.95 -8.10 -2.68
C GLY A 91 13.88 -7.08 -2.33
N LEU A 92 13.17 -6.54 -3.33
CA LEU A 92 12.13 -5.53 -3.13
C LEU A 92 10.95 -5.76 -4.03
N SER A 93 9.76 -5.61 -3.47
CA SER A 93 8.49 -5.52 -4.18
C SER A 93 7.87 -4.13 -4.03
N CYS A 94 6.72 -3.89 -4.66
CA CYS A 94 5.96 -2.67 -4.42
C CYS A 94 5.59 -2.52 -2.95
N SER A 95 5.26 -3.64 -2.27
CA SER A 95 4.91 -3.65 -0.85
C SER A 95 6.08 -3.25 0.08
N SER A 96 7.32 -3.30 -0.39
CA SER A 96 8.48 -2.86 0.39
C SER A 96 8.41 -1.37 0.75
N CYS A 97 7.85 -0.55 -0.17
CA CYS A 97 7.66 0.90 -0.01
C CYS A 97 6.20 1.31 0.17
N HIS A 98 5.24 0.38 -0.01
CA HIS A 98 3.81 0.62 0.10
C HIS A 98 3.19 -0.36 1.10
N LYS A 99 3.32 -0.05 2.40
CA LYS A 99 2.87 -0.90 3.51
C LYS A 99 1.36 -0.78 3.71
N GLN A 100 0.63 -1.90 3.70
CA GLN A 100 -0.83 -1.91 3.83
C GLN A 100 -1.31 -1.21 5.09
N GLN A 101 -0.70 -1.48 6.25
CA GLN A 101 -1.07 -0.86 7.52
C GLN A 101 -0.86 0.66 7.57
N ASN A 102 -0.05 1.21 6.67
CA ASN A 102 0.22 2.64 6.51
C ASN A 102 -0.51 3.24 5.29
N ASP A 103 -1.69 2.70 4.92
CA ASP A 103 -2.45 3.12 3.73
C ASP A 103 -1.66 2.92 2.43
N PHE A 104 -0.84 1.89 2.36
CA PHE A 104 0.09 1.66 1.24
C PHE A 104 1.02 2.85 0.97
N SER A 105 1.48 3.52 2.03
CA SER A 105 2.63 4.45 2.02
C SER A 105 3.81 3.83 2.77
N ASP A 106 4.97 4.48 2.73
CA ASP A 106 6.14 4.09 3.51
C ASP A 106 6.11 4.79 4.88
N PRO A 107 6.35 4.11 6.00
CA PRO A 107 6.56 4.78 7.29
C PRO A 107 7.85 5.62 7.29
N ALA A 108 8.84 5.30 6.46
CA ALA A 108 10.05 6.10 6.32
C ALA A 108 9.80 7.37 5.48
N THR A 109 10.47 8.47 5.82
CA THR A 109 10.41 9.73 5.06
C THR A 109 10.78 9.55 3.60
N LYS A 110 11.76 8.68 3.31
CA LYS A 110 12.21 8.26 1.99
C LYS A 110 12.37 6.76 1.99
N SER A 111 11.89 6.11 0.95
CA SER A 111 12.02 4.66 0.80
C SER A 111 13.44 4.27 0.43
N LEU A 112 13.84 3.08 0.87
CA LEU A 112 15.12 2.48 0.56
C LEU A 112 14.97 1.66 -0.74
N GLY A 113 15.81 1.93 -1.74
CA GLY A 113 15.85 1.17 -2.97
C GLY A 113 16.76 -0.06 -2.87
N PHE A 114 16.80 -0.86 -3.94
CA PHE A 114 17.40 -2.20 -3.97
C PHE A 114 18.92 -2.23 -3.70
N GLU A 115 19.64 -1.14 -3.93
CA GLU A 115 21.07 -0.98 -3.58
C GLU A 115 21.30 -0.06 -2.38
N GLY A 116 20.25 0.26 -1.60
CA GLY A 116 20.35 1.14 -0.43
C GLY A 116 20.32 2.63 -0.75
N GLY A 117 20.04 3.01 -1.99
CA GLY A 117 19.77 4.40 -2.37
C GLY A 117 18.42 4.87 -1.82
N LEU A 118 18.27 6.17 -1.53
CA LEU A 118 16.99 6.72 -1.05
C LEU A 118 16.22 7.35 -2.21
N THR A 119 14.89 7.13 -2.21
CA THR A 119 13.97 7.74 -3.19
C THR A 119 13.97 9.27 -3.09
N GLY A 120 13.70 9.93 -4.20
CA GLY A 120 13.68 11.40 -4.25
C GLY A 120 12.52 12.03 -3.47
N ARG A 121 11.39 11.31 -3.33
CA ARG A 121 10.17 11.78 -2.66
C ARG A 121 9.60 10.69 -1.76
N HIS A 122 8.76 11.11 -0.81
CA HIS A 122 8.02 10.20 0.06
C HIS A 122 7.06 9.31 -0.75
N SER A 123 6.94 8.03 -0.39
CA SER A 123 5.97 7.10 -0.98
C SER A 123 4.55 7.49 -0.61
N MET A 124 3.73 7.76 -1.64
CA MET A 124 2.35 8.20 -1.48
C MET A 124 1.43 7.03 -1.12
N GLY A 125 0.45 7.25 -0.24
CA GLY A 125 -0.62 6.30 -0.01
C GLY A 125 -1.42 6.02 -1.29
N LEU A 126 -1.84 4.76 -1.48
CA LEU A 126 -2.45 4.30 -2.73
C LEU A 126 -3.98 4.27 -2.70
N SER A 127 -4.61 4.37 -1.52
CA SER A 127 -6.07 4.31 -1.43
C SER A 127 -6.76 5.35 -2.31
N ASN A 128 -7.86 4.93 -2.92
CA ASN A 128 -8.73 5.75 -3.78
C ASN A 128 -8.06 6.34 -5.02
N GLY A 129 -6.93 5.77 -5.47
CA GLY A 129 -6.26 6.18 -6.72
C GLY A 129 -7.15 6.12 -7.96
N ALA A 130 -8.15 5.24 -7.98
CA ALA A 130 -9.16 5.13 -9.03
C ALA A 130 -9.99 6.41 -9.24
N TYR A 131 -10.11 7.25 -8.21
CA TYR A 131 -10.96 8.46 -8.24
C TYR A 131 -10.15 9.75 -8.44
N TYR A 132 -8.89 9.64 -8.84
CA TYR A 132 -8.08 10.76 -9.20
C TYR A 132 -8.42 11.19 -10.64
N GLN A 133 -9.33 12.13 -10.80
CA GLN A 133 -9.95 12.51 -12.10
C GLN A 133 -8.93 12.86 -13.18
N ASN A 134 -7.83 13.48 -12.82
CA ASN A 134 -6.76 13.84 -13.76
C ASN A 134 -6.12 12.59 -14.41
N GLY A 135 -6.17 11.42 -13.75
CA GLY A 135 -5.59 10.17 -14.22
C GLY A 135 -4.07 10.17 -14.33
N LYS A 136 -3.39 11.23 -13.84
CA LYS A 136 -1.93 11.34 -13.84
C LYS A 136 -1.36 11.00 -12.47
N PHE A 137 -0.21 10.33 -12.44
CA PHE A 137 0.34 9.72 -11.23
C PHE A 137 1.75 10.24 -10.91
N PHE A 138 2.26 9.86 -9.73
CA PHE A 138 3.34 10.47 -8.95
C PHE A 138 2.99 11.86 -8.41
N TRP A 139 3.76 12.33 -7.45
CA TRP A 139 3.61 13.68 -6.88
C TRP A 139 3.66 14.78 -7.96
N ASN A 140 4.55 14.63 -8.94
CA ASN A 140 4.73 15.58 -10.03
C ASN A 140 3.98 15.22 -11.30
N GLN A 141 3.08 14.24 -11.26
CA GLN A 141 2.22 13.85 -12.38
C GLN A 141 2.98 13.49 -13.67
N ARG A 142 4.20 12.94 -13.55
CA ARG A 142 5.04 12.57 -14.70
C ARG A 142 4.54 11.36 -15.49
N ALA A 143 3.70 10.52 -14.89
CA ALA A 143 3.03 9.41 -15.57
C ALA A 143 1.62 9.84 -16.02
N ASN A 144 1.26 9.57 -17.28
CA ASN A 144 -0.02 9.96 -17.85
C ASN A 144 -1.16 9.02 -17.49
N THR A 145 -0.84 7.76 -17.18
CA THR A 145 -1.79 6.73 -16.74
C THR A 145 -1.23 5.97 -15.56
N LEU A 146 -2.05 5.17 -14.89
CA LEU A 146 -1.56 4.26 -13.86
C LEU A 146 -0.76 3.11 -14.47
N GLU A 147 -1.15 2.67 -15.66
CA GLU A 147 -0.41 1.67 -16.44
C GLU A 147 1.02 2.12 -16.76
N ASP A 148 1.23 3.39 -17.08
CA ASP A 148 2.57 3.96 -17.25
C ASP A 148 3.32 4.04 -15.90
N GLN A 149 2.60 4.46 -14.86
CA GLN A 149 3.21 4.70 -13.55
C GLN A 149 3.81 3.44 -12.96
N VAL A 150 3.09 2.31 -12.95
CA VAL A 150 3.51 1.09 -12.25
C VAL A 150 4.76 0.45 -12.85
N LEU A 151 5.12 0.75 -14.09
CA LEU A 151 6.36 0.27 -14.71
C LEU A 151 7.58 1.16 -14.44
N MET A 152 7.37 2.40 -14.00
CA MET A 152 8.48 3.34 -13.78
C MET A 152 9.35 2.97 -12.58
N PRO A 153 8.80 2.66 -11.37
CA PRO A 153 9.59 2.22 -10.23
C PRO A 153 10.39 0.94 -10.50
N ILE A 154 9.81 0.00 -11.25
CA ILE A 154 10.47 -1.27 -11.62
C ILE A 154 11.78 -0.99 -12.36
N GLN A 155 11.79 0.02 -13.24
CA GLN A 155 12.93 0.38 -14.08
C GLN A 155 13.83 1.48 -13.46
N ASP A 156 13.39 2.12 -12.39
CA ASP A 156 14.15 3.22 -11.77
C ASP A 156 15.44 2.66 -11.11
N PRO A 157 16.62 3.19 -11.47
CA PRO A 157 17.90 2.67 -10.99
C PRO A 157 18.13 2.89 -9.49
N VAL A 158 17.33 3.72 -8.83
CA VAL A 158 17.37 3.91 -7.38
C VAL A 158 16.34 3.03 -6.69
N GLU A 159 15.15 2.82 -7.29
CA GLU A 159 14.04 2.10 -6.65
C GLU A 159 14.21 0.58 -6.81
N MET A 160 13.93 0.00 -7.99
CA MET A 160 13.93 -1.45 -8.22
C MET A 160 14.95 -1.93 -9.28
N GLY A 161 15.36 -1.08 -10.22
CA GLY A 161 16.49 -1.28 -11.13
C GLY A 161 16.36 -2.39 -12.17
N THR A 162 15.18 -2.97 -12.40
CA THR A 162 14.98 -4.15 -13.25
C THR A 162 14.72 -3.76 -14.70
N ASN A 163 15.30 -4.55 -15.63
CA ASN A 163 14.98 -4.47 -17.05
C ASN A 163 13.69 -5.27 -17.35
N LEU A 164 12.72 -4.65 -18.04
CA LEU A 164 11.44 -5.30 -18.32
C LEU A 164 11.55 -6.54 -19.21
N THR A 165 12.56 -6.65 -20.07
CA THR A 165 12.77 -7.85 -20.91
C THR A 165 13.26 -9.02 -20.04
N GLU A 166 14.17 -8.75 -19.12
CA GLU A 166 14.67 -9.75 -18.16
C GLU A 166 13.55 -10.19 -17.23
N LEU A 167 12.81 -9.25 -16.65
CA LEU A 167 11.66 -9.52 -15.78
C LEU A 167 10.61 -10.40 -16.46
N THR A 168 10.21 -10.07 -17.70
CA THR A 168 9.18 -10.87 -18.39
C THR A 168 9.64 -12.30 -18.65
N ALA A 169 10.92 -12.51 -18.94
CA ALA A 169 11.50 -13.84 -19.12
C ALA A 169 11.56 -14.61 -17.80
N GLU A 170 11.93 -13.95 -16.72
CA GLU A 170 12.00 -14.52 -15.36
C GLU A 170 10.62 -14.97 -14.89
N LEU A 171 9.62 -14.08 -14.94
CA LEU A 171 8.25 -14.43 -14.55
C LEU A 171 7.67 -15.56 -15.42
N ALA A 172 7.96 -15.57 -16.72
CA ALA A 172 7.52 -16.64 -17.63
C ALA A 172 8.15 -18.01 -17.31
N ALA A 173 9.31 -18.03 -16.68
CA ALA A 173 9.99 -19.26 -16.27
C ALA A 173 9.44 -19.87 -14.95
N THR A 174 8.62 -19.12 -14.19
CA THR A 174 8.00 -19.64 -12.96
C THR A 174 6.91 -20.67 -13.26
N THR A 175 6.57 -21.48 -12.27
CA THR A 175 5.52 -22.51 -12.42
C THR A 175 4.10 -21.93 -12.39
N PHE A 176 3.88 -20.74 -11.83
CA PHE A 176 2.55 -20.19 -11.55
C PHE A 176 2.17 -18.97 -12.41
N TYR A 177 3.11 -18.11 -12.79
CA TYR A 177 2.75 -16.92 -13.58
C TYR A 177 2.11 -17.24 -14.92
N PRO A 178 2.56 -18.20 -15.72
CA PRO A 178 1.88 -18.54 -16.99
C PRO A 178 0.39 -18.86 -16.79
N THR A 179 0.04 -19.56 -15.68
CA THR A 179 -1.36 -19.85 -15.35
C THR A 179 -2.11 -18.59 -14.93
N LEU A 180 -1.51 -17.70 -14.13
CA LEU A 180 -2.15 -16.45 -13.71
C LEU A 180 -2.39 -15.52 -14.92
N PHE A 181 -1.43 -15.42 -15.84
CA PHE A 181 -1.61 -14.66 -17.10
C PHE A 181 -2.68 -15.28 -17.99
N GLN A 182 -2.74 -16.61 -18.11
CA GLN A 182 -3.81 -17.32 -18.82
C GLN A 182 -5.19 -16.99 -18.23
N ASN A 183 -5.32 -16.95 -16.90
CA ASN A 183 -6.56 -16.64 -16.22
C ASN A 183 -6.98 -15.18 -16.41
N ALA A 184 -6.03 -14.25 -16.44
CA ALA A 184 -6.29 -12.82 -16.56
C ALA A 184 -6.54 -12.37 -18.00
N PHE A 185 -5.83 -12.95 -18.98
CA PHE A 185 -5.78 -12.47 -20.36
C PHE A 185 -6.13 -13.51 -21.43
N GLY A 186 -6.44 -14.74 -21.04
CA GLY A 186 -6.82 -15.81 -21.97
C GLY A 186 -5.63 -16.52 -22.65
N THR A 187 -4.38 -16.09 -22.42
CA THR A 187 -3.15 -16.77 -22.88
C THR A 187 -2.05 -16.65 -21.82
N PRO A 188 -1.12 -17.63 -21.74
CA PRO A 188 -0.09 -17.68 -20.71
C PRO A 188 1.08 -16.71 -20.95
N GLU A 189 1.02 -15.91 -22.00
CA GLU A 189 2.09 -15.03 -22.41
C GLU A 189 2.33 -13.90 -21.39
N VAL A 190 3.58 -13.75 -20.93
CA VAL A 190 4.01 -12.71 -20.00
C VAL A 190 4.58 -11.54 -20.79
N THR A 191 3.97 -10.36 -20.66
CA THR A 191 4.45 -9.14 -21.30
C THR A 191 4.42 -7.97 -20.32
N SER A 192 5.27 -6.97 -20.54
CA SER A 192 5.28 -5.76 -19.72
C SER A 192 3.94 -5.01 -19.74
N GLU A 193 3.23 -5.01 -20.88
CA GLU A 193 1.87 -4.45 -20.97
C GLU A 193 0.88 -5.15 -20.04
N ARG A 194 0.92 -6.49 -20.00
CA ARG A 194 0.01 -7.26 -19.11
C ARG A 194 0.39 -7.14 -17.65
N ILE A 195 1.68 -7.06 -17.31
CA ILE A 195 2.18 -6.73 -15.98
C ILE A 195 1.61 -5.38 -15.54
N SER A 196 1.78 -4.37 -16.37
CA SER A 196 1.28 -3.01 -16.12
C SER A 196 -0.23 -2.98 -15.92
N LYS A 197 -1.00 -3.63 -16.80
CA LYS A 197 -2.46 -3.71 -16.69
C LYS A 197 -2.91 -4.36 -15.39
N SER A 198 -2.26 -5.46 -14.99
CA SER A 198 -2.63 -6.19 -13.77
C SER A 198 -2.32 -5.39 -12.51
N LEU A 199 -1.13 -4.81 -12.41
CA LEU A 199 -0.76 -3.92 -11.30
C LEU A 199 -1.72 -2.73 -11.20
N ALA A 200 -2.07 -2.10 -12.33
CA ALA A 200 -3.01 -0.99 -12.36
C ALA A 200 -4.43 -1.40 -11.94
N GLN A 201 -4.90 -2.60 -12.31
CA GLN A 201 -6.18 -3.14 -11.83
C GLN A 201 -6.16 -3.33 -10.30
N PHE A 202 -5.10 -3.91 -9.76
CA PHE A 202 -4.98 -4.11 -8.31
C PHE A 202 -4.94 -2.78 -7.56
N VAL A 203 -4.11 -1.82 -7.96
CA VAL A 203 -4.04 -0.50 -7.31
C VAL A 203 -5.37 0.25 -7.41
N ARG A 204 -6.08 0.21 -8.56
CA ARG A 204 -7.41 0.81 -8.68
C ARG A 204 -8.46 0.14 -7.80
N SER A 205 -8.29 -1.15 -7.47
CA SER A 205 -9.20 -1.87 -6.58
C SER A 205 -9.05 -1.46 -5.11
N MET A 206 -7.98 -0.77 -4.75
CA MET A 206 -7.72 -0.29 -3.38
C MET A 206 -8.62 0.89 -3.04
N VAL A 207 -9.89 0.61 -2.74
CA VAL A 207 -10.89 1.63 -2.39
C VAL A 207 -11.22 1.54 -0.90
N SER A 208 -10.90 2.63 -0.18
CA SER A 208 -11.26 2.83 1.23
C SER A 208 -12.61 3.52 1.30
N TYR A 209 -13.63 2.85 1.89
CA TYR A 209 -15.03 3.30 1.89
C TYR A 209 -15.86 2.85 3.09
N LYS A 210 -15.21 2.36 4.16
CA LYS A 210 -15.87 1.90 5.39
C LYS A 210 -15.36 2.62 6.63
N SER A 211 -15.07 3.90 6.49
CA SER A 211 -14.70 4.74 7.62
C SER A 211 -15.94 5.31 8.32
N LYS A 212 -15.77 5.85 9.53
CA LYS A 212 -16.81 6.60 10.25
C LYS A 212 -17.40 7.75 9.40
N PHE A 213 -16.58 8.33 8.51
CA PHE A 213 -17.05 9.35 7.56
C PHE A 213 -18.02 8.78 6.53
N ASP A 214 -17.81 7.55 6.05
CA ASP A 214 -18.74 6.90 5.13
C ASP A 214 -20.09 6.63 5.79
N ASP A 215 -20.10 6.23 7.05
CA ASP A 215 -21.34 6.06 7.83
C ASP A 215 -22.12 7.38 7.92
N ALA A 216 -21.42 8.50 8.11
CA ALA A 216 -22.06 9.82 8.12
C ALA A 216 -22.62 10.21 6.75
N VAL A 217 -21.89 9.90 5.66
CA VAL A 217 -22.35 10.14 4.28
C VAL A 217 -23.57 9.29 3.94
N GLU A 218 -23.58 8.01 4.32
CA GLU A 218 -24.69 7.07 4.09
C GLU A 218 -25.94 7.45 4.89
N ALA A 219 -25.76 7.92 6.13
CA ALA A 219 -26.86 8.39 7.00
C ALA A 219 -27.39 9.76 6.60
N GLY A 220 -26.73 10.48 5.70
CA GLY A 220 -27.07 11.83 5.26
C GLY A 220 -27.80 11.89 3.92
N THR A 221 -27.66 13.03 3.27
CA THR A 221 -28.11 13.25 1.89
C THR A 221 -26.92 13.66 1.03
N PRO A 222 -26.99 13.58 -0.31
CA PRO A 222 -25.88 13.96 -1.18
C PRO A 222 -25.31 15.36 -0.84
N GLY A 223 -24.04 15.40 -0.44
CA GLY A 223 -23.33 16.61 -0.05
C GLY A 223 -23.58 17.12 1.38
N ALA A 224 -24.43 16.44 2.16
CA ALA A 224 -24.75 16.79 3.55
C ALA A 224 -24.68 15.55 4.47
N PRO A 225 -23.50 15.13 4.93
CA PRO A 225 -23.31 14.01 5.84
C PRO A 225 -24.06 14.24 7.16
N ASN A 226 -24.64 13.17 7.71
CA ASN A 226 -25.28 13.20 9.02
C ASN A 226 -24.32 12.70 10.10
N TYR A 227 -23.48 13.59 10.59
CA TYR A 227 -22.47 13.28 11.59
C TYR A 227 -23.06 12.76 12.92
N ALA A 228 -24.20 13.32 13.34
CA ALA A 228 -24.85 12.91 14.58
C ALA A 228 -25.35 11.46 14.51
N ALA A 229 -25.94 11.04 13.38
CA ALA A 229 -26.40 9.68 13.17
C ALA A 229 -25.24 8.67 13.12
N ALA A 230 -24.05 9.09 12.67
CA ALA A 230 -22.83 8.28 12.66
C ALA A 230 -22.06 8.32 14.00
N GLY A 231 -22.63 8.89 15.07
CA GLY A 231 -22.05 8.89 16.39
C GLY A 231 -20.80 9.77 16.53
N TYR A 232 -20.72 10.86 15.78
CA TYR A 232 -19.62 11.82 15.92
C TYR A 232 -19.67 12.54 17.25
N THR A 233 -18.52 12.77 17.86
CA THR A 233 -18.38 13.62 19.04
C THR A 233 -18.54 15.11 18.65
N ALA A 234 -18.78 15.98 19.63
CA ALA A 234 -18.84 17.41 19.38
C ALA A 234 -17.56 17.97 18.77
N GLN A 235 -16.40 17.44 19.18
CA GLN A 235 -15.09 17.83 18.65
C GLN A 235 -14.92 17.42 17.17
N GLU A 236 -15.32 16.21 16.80
CA GLU A 236 -15.27 15.73 15.40
C GLU A 236 -16.22 16.54 14.50
N ILE A 237 -17.41 16.92 15.02
CA ILE A 237 -18.37 17.78 14.30
C ILE A 237 -17.80 19.19 14.10
N GLU A 238 -17.17 19.76 15.12
CA GLU A 238 -16.48 21.04 15.00
C GLU A 238 -15.36 20.96 13.93
N GLY A 239 -14.55 19.89 13.98
CA GLY A 239 -13.50 19.64 12.99
C GLY A 239 -14.05 19.54 11.56
N ALA A 240 -15.16 18.83 11.36
CA ALA A 240 -15.87 18.78 10.08
C ALA A 240 -16.31 20.17 9.61
N GLY A 241 -16.86 20.96 10.51
CA GLY A 241 -17.24 22.34 10.25
C GLY A 241 -16.07 23.22 9.82
N LEU A 242 -14.93 23.09 10.48
CA LEU A 242 -13.69 23.78 10.11
C LEU A 242 -13.15 23.32 8.77
N PHE A 243 -13.14 22.02 8.51
CA PHE A 243 -12.68 21.41 7.25
C PHE A 243 -13.48 21.92 6.05
N HIS A 244 -14.79 21.97 6.16
CA HIS A 244 -15.68 22.44 5.10
C HIS A 244 -15.84 23.95 5.02
N GLY A 245 -15.50 24.67 6.10
CA GLY A 245 -15.67 26.10 6.25
C GLY A 245 -14.38 26.89 6.33
N ALA A 246 -14.04 27.35 7.55
CA ALA A 246 -12.93 28.28 7.79
C ALA A 246 -11.56 27.72 7.36
N GLY A 247 -11.36 26.42 7.35
CA GLY A 247 -10.10 25.78 6.93
C GLY A 247 -9.91 25.68 5.42
N ARG A 248 -10.98 25.77 4.62
CA ARG A 248 -10.97 25.63 3.15
C ARG A 248 -10.43 24.30 2.62
N CYS A 249 -10.32 23.28 3.46
CA CYS A 249 -9.67 21.99 3.09
C CYS A 249 -10.43 21.30 1.96
N ASN A 250 -11.76 21.33 2.00
CA ASN A 250 -12.67 20.76 1.00
C ASN A 250 -12.58 21.42 -0.38
N GLN A 251 -11.89 22.56 -0.52
CA GLN A 251 -11.69 23.19 -1.83
C GLN A 251 -10.64 22.43 -2.68
N CYS A 252 -9.79 21.65 -2.03
CA CYS A 252 -8.76 20.82 -2.69
C CYS A 252 -9.00 19.34 -2.47
N HIS A 253 -9.50 18.92 -1.30
CA HIS A 253 -9.87 17.54 -0.97
C HIS A 253 -11.38 17.36 -1.17
N VAL A 254 -11.74 17.11 -2.43
CA VAL A 254 -13.14 17.13 -2.86
C VAL A 254 -13.80 15.75 -2.75
N THR A 255 -15.12 15.71 -2.73
CA THR A 255 -15.98 14.53 -2.69
C THR A 255 -15.76 13.62 -1.48
N ALA A 256 -16.52 12.53 -1.38
CA ALA A 256 -16.34 11.53 -0.33
C ALA A 256 -15.04 10.72 -0.48
N ALA A 257 -14.42 10.67 -1.66
CA ALA A 257 -13.10 10.05 -1.85
C ALA A 257 -11.94 10.90 -1.31
N GLN A 258 -12.18 12.17 -0.97
CA GLN A 258 -11.21 13.11 -0.42
C GLN A 258 -9.96 13.29 -1.29
N VAL A 259 -10.08 13.14 -2.61
CA VAL A 259 -8.99 13.32 -3.59
C VAL A 259 -9.07 14.69 -4.24
N GLY A 260 -7.91 15.21 -4.65
CA GLY A 260 -7.85 16.47 -5.39
C GLY A 260 -8.11 16.31 -6.89
N ASP A 261 -8.46 17.41 -7.53
CA ASP A 261 -8.74 17.51 -8.97
C ASP A 261 -7.52 17.86 -9.81
N ALA A 262 -6.55 18.57 -9.23
CA ALA A 262 -5.37 19.07 -9.93
C ALA A 262 -4.18 19.23 -8.96
N PRO A 263 -2.96 19.32 -9.49
CA PRO A 263 -1.79 19.62 -8.68
C PRO A 263 -1.86 21.07 -8.14
N ARG A 264 -1.33 21.26 -6.93
CA ARG A 264 -1.39 22.56 -6.23
C ARG A 264 -0.03 22.93 -5.67
N ASN A 265 0.29 24.22 -5.68
CA ASN A 265 1.31 24.80 -4.84
C ASN A 265 0.65 25.24 -3.53
N ILE A 266 0.99 24.58 -2.44
CA ILE A 266 0.41 24.83 -1.13
C ILE A 266 1.24 25.84 -0.30
N GLY A 267 2.32 26.38 -0.85
CA GLY A 267 3.21 27.28 -0.12
C GLY A 267 4.01 26.55 0.95
N LEU A 268 4.39 25.30 0.70
CA LEU A 268 5.23 24.51 1.62
C LEU A 268 6.60 25.17 1.82
N ASP A 269 7.12 25.76 0.74
CA ASP A 269 8.36 26.55 0.71
C ASP A 269 8.10 27.92 0.07
N ALA A 270 8.90 28.91 0.45
CA ALA A 270 8.83 30.26 -0.12
C ALA A 270 9.29 30.30 -1.59
N THR A 271 10.12 29.34 -1.98
CA THR A 271 10.62 29.15 -3.34
C THR A 271 10.57 27.68 -3.72
N ASN A 272 10.64 27.36 -5.02
CA ASN A 272 10.56 25.98 -5.53
C ASN A 272 11.90 25.48 -6.07
N ALA A 273 13.03 26.02 -5.58
CA ALA A 273 14.36 25.73 -6.15
C ALA A 273 14.80 24.27 -5.99
N ALA A 274 14.41 23.62 -4.90
CA ALA A 274 14.82 22.23 -4.59
C ALA A 274 13.95 21.20 -5.31
N ASP A 275 12.63 21.42 -5.40
CA ASP A 275 11.69 20.56 -6.13
C ASP A 275 10.63 21.38 -6.82
N ILE A 276 10.67 21.40 -8.15
CA ILE A 276 9.76 22.21 -8.97
C ILE A 276 8.36 21.59 -9.14
N GLY A 277 8.15 20.34 -8.70
CA GLY A 277 6.87 19.63 -8.83
C GLY A 277 6.51 19.25 -10.25
N VAL A 278 5.27 19.53 -10.66
CA VAL A 278 4.76 19.26 -12.01
C VAL A 278 5.53 20.10 -13.04
N ASN A 279 5.98 19.45 -14.13
CA ASN A 279 6.79 20.06 -15.19
C ASN A 279 6.07 19.98 -16.55
N PRO A 280 6.20 20.96 -17.43
CA PRO A 280 6.31 22.42 -17.30
C PRO A 280 4.92 23.09 -17.18
N PRO A 281 4.82 24.26 -16.62
CA PRO A 281 5.81 25.05 -15.92
C PRO A 281 5.83 24.72 -14.42
N GLY A 282 6.79 23.89 -14.02
CA GLY A 282 6.93 23.44 -12.63
C GLY A 282 7.12 24.62 -11.67
N VAL A 283 6.09 24.91 -10.93
CA VAL A 283 6.04 26.05 -10.01
C VAL A 283 5.77 25.55 -8.57
N GLY A 284 6.31 24.38 -8.24
CA GLY A 284 6.12 23.73 -6.95
C GLY A 284 4.69 23.21 -6.76
N GLN A 285 4.07 22.77 -7.83
CA GLN A 285 2.75 22.15 -7.77
C GLN A 285 2.90 20.64 -7.65
N PHE A 286 2.16 20.05 -6.71
CA PHE A 286 2.15 18.61 -6.44
C PHE A 286 0.72 18.09 -6.45
N LYS A 287 0.58 16.79 -6.76
CA LYS A 287 -0.67 16.06 -6.68
C LYS A 287 -1.28 16.22 -5.28
N THR A 288 -2.58 16.44 -5.20
CA THR A 288 -3.35 16.44 -3.96
C THR A 288 -3.83 15.01 -3.68
N PRO A 289 -3.22 14.27 -2.74
CA PRO A 289 -3.58 12.87 -2.47
C PRO A 289 -4.91 12.75 -1.72
N SER A 290 -5.46 11.53 -1.66
CA SER A 290 -6.59 11.23 -0.79
C SER A 290 -6.24 11.49 0.67
N LEU A 291 -7.18 12.01 1.46
CA LEU A 291 -7.07 12.09 2.92
C LEU A 291 -7.57 10.83 3.62
N ARG A 292 -8.12 9.86 2.87
CA ARG A 292 -8.52 8.59 3.47
C ARG A 292 -7.31 7.93 4.11
N ASN A 293 -7.49 7.40 5.30
CA ASN A 293 -6.46 6.75 6.12
C ASN A 293 -5.23 7.64 6.43
N ALA A 294 -5.35 8.97 6.33
CA ALA A 294 -4.22 9.85 6.58
C ALA A 294 -3.66 9.73 8.02
N GLU A 295 -4.47 9.27 8.99
CA GLU A 295 -4.04 9.05 10.38
C GLU A 295 -2.88 8.05 10.51
N VAL A 296 -2.87 7.01 9.68
CA VAL A 296 -1.90 5.90 9.80
C VAL A 296 -0.65 6.09 8.93
N ARG A 297 -0.50 7.24 8.30
CA ARG A 297 0.70 7.58 7.53
C ARG A 297 1.72 8.25 8.44
N ASP A 298 2.98 7.88 8.34
CA ASP A 298 4.07 8.42 9.15
C ASP A 298 4.84 9.53 8.43
N GLY A 299 4.52 9.78 7.15
CA GLY A 299 5.11 10.84 6.33
C GLY A 299 4.05 11.64 5.58
N TYR A 300 4.15 12.97 5.63
CA TYR A 300 3.25 13.88 4.94
C TYR A 300 4.01 14.84 4.04
N MET A 301 3.31 15.36 3.04
CA MET A 301 3.82 16.14 1.93
C MET A 301 4.67 15.31 0.97
N HIS A 302 5.08 15.91 -0.17
CA HIS A 302 5.85 15.20 -1.20
C HIS A 302 7.26 14.79 -0.77
N ASP A 303 7.77 15.43 0.26
CA ASP A 303 9.11 15.18 0.80
C ASP A 303 9.10 14.48 2.17
N GLY A 304 7.92 14.22 2.74
CA GLY A 304 7.78 13.52 4.01
C GLY A 304 8.21 14.31 5.24
N ARG A 305 8.28 15.66 5.16
CA ARG A 305 8.84 16.51 6.22
C ARG A 305 8.02 16.57 7.50
N PHE A 306 6.73 16.28 7.45
CA PHE A 306 5.87 16.22 8.64
C PHE A 306 5.60 14.76 8.98
N THR A 307 5.53 14.46 10.27
CA THR A 307 5.36 13.11 10.79
C THR A 307 4.07 12.94 11.61
N SER A 308 3.24 14.00 11.69
CA SER A 308 1.96 13.97 12.39
C SER A 308 0.89 14.77 11.66
N LEU A 309 -0.38 14.43 11.88
CA LEU A 309 -1.51 15.25 11.42
C LEU A 309 -1.52 16.65 12.08
N GLU A 310 -1.04 16.74 13.31
CA GLU A 310 -0.89 17.97 14.06
C GLU A 310 0.07 18.94 13.35
N ASP A 311 1.19 18.44 12.82
CA ASP A 311 2.15 19.24 12.05
C ASP A 311 1.52 19.75 10.76
N VAL A 312 0.77 18.90 10.06
CA VAL A 312 0.03 19.26 8.83
C VAL A 312 -1.00 20.35 9.12
N VAL A 313 -1.79 20.21 10.19
CA VAL A 313 -2.79 21.20 10.59
C VAL A 313 -2.13 22.50 11.05
N ASN A 314 -1.01 22.43 11.77
CA ASN A 314 -0.21 23.60 12.14
C ASN A 314 0.32 24.34 10.92
N PHE A 315 0.83 23.61 9.92
CA PHE A 315 1.28 24.20 8.65
C PHE A 315 0.12 24.97 7.96
N TYR A 316 -1.04 24.36 7.79
CA TYR A 316 -2.18 25.04 7.16
C TYR A 316 -2.75 26.19 8.02
N SER A 317 -2.60 26.13 9.35
CA SER A 317 -3.05 27.18 10.25
C SER A 317 -2.21 28.45 10.14
N THR A 318 -0.87 28.32 10.15
CA THR A 318 0.05 29.48 10.27
C THR A 318 1.28 29.39 9.37
N GLY A 319 1.61 28.20 8.84
CA GLY A 319 2.89 27.89 8.19
C GLY A 319 2.97 28.17 6.69
N ILE A 320 1.85 28.44 6.01
CA ILE A 320 1.82 28.65 4.55
C ILE A 320 2.76 29.81 4.17
N GLN A 321 3.75 29.50 3.31
CA GLN A 321 4.74 30.47 2.85
C GLN A 321 4.19 31.34 1.72
N ASN A 322 4.70 32.57 1.62
CA ASN A 322 4.34 33.48 0.54
C ASN A 322 5.09 33.14 -0.76
N ASN A 323 4.75 31.98 -1.32
CA ASN A 323 5.30 31.54 -2.59
C ASN A 323 4.64 32.31 -3.75
N PRO A 324 5.38 32.81 -4.77
CA PRO A 324 4.79 33.52 -5.92
C PRO A 324 3.75 32.69 -6.67
N ASN A 325 3.87 31.36 -6.64
CA ASN A 325 2.99 30.40 -7.33
C ASN A 325 1.95 29.75 -6.41
N LEU A 326 1.79 30.25 -5.17
CA LEU A 326 0.79 29.75 -4.21
C LEU A 326 -0.60 29.73 -4.84
N ASP A 327 -1.32 28.59 -4.69
CA ASP A 327 -2.68 28.43 -5.21
C ASP A 327 -3.60 29.55 -4.72
N ALA A 328 -4.45 30.08 -5.61
CA ALA A 328 -5.33 31.19 -5.32
C ALA A 328 -6.30 30.91 -4.16
N ARG A 329 -6.70 29.65 -3.94
CA ARG A 329 -7.56 29.22 -2.82
C ARG A 329 -6.88 29.43 -1.45
N LEU A 330 -5.55 29.43 -1.42
CA LEU A 330 -4.73 29.66 -0.25
C LEU A 330 -4.23 31.11 -0.14
N ARG A 331 -4.86 32.03 -0.86
CA ARG A 331 -4.63 33.50 -0.73
C ARG A 331 -5.81 34.19 -0.14
N VAL A 332 -5.53 35.29 0.52
CA VAL A 332 -6.53 36.30 0.97
C VAL A 332 -6.47 37.54 0.09
N ALA A 333 -7.37 38.49 0.31
CA ALA A 333 -7.35 39.78 -0.35
C ALA A 333 -5.97 40.47 -0.15
N GLY A 334 -5.44 41.05 -1.23
CA GLY A 334 -4.08 41.60 -1.27
C GLY A 334 -2.99 40.55 -1.56
N GLY A 335 -3.36 39.31 -1.89
CA GLY A 335 -2.42 38.24 -2.40
C GLY A 335 -1.59 37.58 -1.30
N GLN A 336 -1.81 37.91 -0.03
CA GLN A 336 -1.09 37.28 1.09
C GLN A 336 -1.53 35.82 1.29
N PRO A 337 -0.69 34.97 1.88
CA PRO A 337 -1.07 33.61 2.24
C PRO A 337 -2.27 33.58 3.20
N PHE A 338 -3.19 32.67 2.95
CA PHE A 338 -4.27 32.35 3.87
C PHE A 338 -3.70 31.63 5.09
N ARG A 339 -3.87 32.22 6.26
CA ARG A 339 -3.44 31.66 7.54
C ARG A 339 -4.57 31.89 8.54
N PRO A 340 -5.47 30.94 8.76
CA PRO A 340 -6.63 31.10 9.63
C PRO A 340 -6.28 31.26 11.10
N ASP A 341 -5.07 30.94 11.52
CA ASP A 341 -4.57 31.06 12.91
C ASP A 341 -5.49 30.39 13.92
N PHE A 342 -5.75 29.08 13.69
CA PHE A 342 -6.64 28.29 14.53
C PHE A 342 -6.12 28.17 15.97
N THR A 343 -7.05 28.21 16.95
CA THR A 343 -6.74 27.89 18.35
C THR A 343 -6.29 26.45 18.52
N ALA A 344 -5.73 26.11 19.67
CA ALA A 344 -5.33 24.73 19.99
C ALA A 344 -6.51 23.75 19.90
N GLU A 345 -7.69 24.16 20.40
CA GLU A 345 -8.92 23.39 20.39
C GLU A 345 -9.41 23.14 18.94
N GLN A 346 -9.38 24.17 18.10
CA GLN A 346 -9.76 24.07 16.68
C GLN A 346 -8.82 23.16 15.90
N LYS A 347 -7.51 23.22 16.16
CA LYS A 347 -6.53 22.30 15.56
C LYS A 347 -6.79 20.85 15.99
N ALA A 348 -7.04 20.62 17.28
CA ALA A 348 -7.39 19.33 17.80
C ALA A 348 -8.72 18.80 17.21
N ALA A 349 -9.70 19.67 16.98
CA ALA A 349 -10.95 19.32 16.33
C ALA A 349 -10.73 18.89 14.84
N LEU A 350 -9.92 19.63 14.10
CA LEU A 350 -9.54 19.24 12.73
C LEU A 350 -8.85 17.88 12.68
N VAL A 351 -7.90 17.63 13.58
CA VAL A 351 -7.22 16.32 13.69
C VAL A 351 -8.22 15.23 14.03
N ALA A 352 -9.14 15.47 14.99
CA ALA A 352 -10.18 14.51 15.33
C ALA A 352 -11.06 14.16 14.14
N PHE A 353 -11.46 15.15 13.33
CA PHE A 353 -12.20 14.90 12.09
C PHE A 353 -11.37 14.11 11.06
N LEU A 354 -10.11 14.46 10.83
CA LEU A 354 -9.25 13.73 9.88
C LEU A 354 -9.11 12.25 10.25
N LYS A 355 -9.08 11.92 11.55
CA LYS A 355 -9.05 10.55 12.04
C LYS A 355 -10.31 9.76 11.71
N THR A 356 -11.47 10.42 11.57
CA THR A 356 -12.72 9.74 11.15
C THR A 356 -12.70 9.26 9.70
N LEU A 357 -11.70 9.65 8.92
CA LEU A 357 -11.49 9.19 7.53
C LEU A 357 -10.74 7.85 7.46
N THR A 358 -10.36 7.26 8.60
CA THR A 358 -9.62 6.00 8.67
C THR A 358 -10.58 4.81 8.55
N ASP A 359 -10.29 3.93 7.61
CA ASP A 359 -10.99 2.68 7.32
C ASP A 359 -10.15 1.49 7.81
N GLN A 360 -10.38 1.06 9.05
CA GLN A 360 -9.64 -0.05 9.64
C GLN A 360 -9.82 -1.35 8.85
N SER A 361 -10.99 -1.55 8.25
CA SER A 361 -11.26 -2.73 7.45
C SER A 361 -10.40 -2.78 6.17
N PHE A 362 -10.05 -1.63 5.60
CA PHE A 362 -9.15 -1.54 4.45
C PHE A 362 -7.71 -1.88 4.83
N LEU A 363 -7.25 -1.37 5.98
CA LEU A 363 -5.87 -1.53 6.44
C LEU A 363 -5.52 -2.99 6.82
N THR A 364 -6.54 -3.80 7.13
CA THR A 364 -6.37 -5.20 7.55
C THR A 364 -7.03 -6.21 6.61
N ASN A 365 -7.52 -5.76 5.44
CA ASN A 365 -8.25 -6.61 4.52
C ASN A 365 -7.32 -7.59 3.81
N GLU A 366 -7.60 -8.88 3.97
CA GLU A 366 -6.87 -9.96 3.29
C GLU A 366 -6.88 -9.84 1.76
N LEU A 367 -7.90 -9.18 1.19
CA LEU A 367 -7.95 -8.84 -0.24
C LEU A 367 -6.70 -8.13 -0.73
N PHE A 368 -6.11 -7.31 0.12
CA PHE A 368 -4.98 -6.47 -0.22
C PHE A 368 -3.67 -6.91 0.46
N SER A 369 -3.70 -7.97 1.28
CA SER A 369 -2.53 -8.47 1.99
C SER A 369 -1.61 -9.29 1.07
N ASP A 370 -0.42 -9.60 1.56
CA ASP A 370 0.54 -10.46 0.87
C ASP A 370 -0.07 -11.83 0.56
N PRO A 371 -0.08 -12.27 -0.70
CA PRO A 371 -0.57 -13.59 -1.08
C PRO A 371 0.47 -14.70 -0.92
N PHE A 372 1.75 -14.36 -0.69
CA PHE A 372 2.80 -15.35 -0.56
C PHE A 372 2.80 -15.96 0.83
N VAL A 373 2.83 -17.28 0.89
CA VAL A 373 2.92 -18.01 2.15
C VAL A 373 4.38 -18.13 2.53
N GLN A 374 4.74 -17.61 3.67
CA GLN A 374 6.02 -17.85 4.31
C GLN A 374 5.97 -19.23 4.97
N LEU A 375 6.84 -20.15 4.57
CA LEU A 375 7.05 -21.41 5.27
C LEU A 375 7.99 -21.15 6.44
N ALA A 376 7.46 -21.15 7.67
CA ALA A 376 8.30 -20.97 8.85
C ALA A 376 9.38 -22.07 8.89
N GLY A 377 10.63 -21.67 8.78
CA GLY A 377 11.78 -22.57 8.69
C GLY A 377 12.36 -22.77 7.29
N ASP A 378 11.76 -22.20 6.25
CA ASP A 378 12.34 -22.09 4.89
C ASP A 378 13.20 -20.80 4.86
N PHE A 379 14.42 -20.91 5.37
CA PHE A 379 15.30 -19.76 5.58
C PHE A 379 16.10 -19.37 4.33
N ASP A 380 16.22 -20.25 3.35
CA ASP A 380 16.79 -19.90 2.04
C ASP A 380 15.70 -19.57 1.01
N ASN A 381 14.42 -19.64 1.44
CA ASN A 381 13.21 -19.34 0.69
C ASN A 381 13.14 -20.06 -0.68
N ASN A 382 13.62 -21.28 -0.74
CA ASN A 382 13.60 -22.09 -1.96
C ASN A 382 12.25 -22.83 -2.15
N GLY A 383 11.35 -22.74 -1.18
CA GLY A 383 10.02 -23.33 -1.19
C GLY A 383 9.91 -24.68 -0.55
N ALA A 384 10.93 -25.11 0.17
CA ALA A 384 10.94 -26.34 0.91
C ALA A 384 11.71 -26.18 2.22
N VAL A 385 11.20 -26.69 3.32
CA VAL A 385 11.94 -26.73 4.58
C VAL A 385 12.82 -27.98 4.59
N ASP A 386 14.12 -27.79 4.31
CA ASP A 386 15.05 -28.91 4.15
C ASP A 386 16.41 -28.70 4.90
N GLY A 387 17.43 -29.45 4.51
CA GLY A 387 18.76 -29.38 5.12
C GLY A 387 19.53 -28.11 4.78
N ASN A 388 19.17 -27.40 3.70
CA ASN A 388 19.81 -26.15 3.30
C ASN A 388 19.42 -25.03 4.27
N ASP A 389 18.16 -25.01 4.72
CA ASP A 389 17.68 -24.06 5.73
C ASP A 389 18.39 -24.22 7.06
N LEU A 390 18.64 -25.47 7.45
CA LEU A 390 19.46 -25.72 8.64
C LEU A 390 20.86 -25.11 8.52
N ALA A 391 21.44 -25.09 7.33
CA ALA A 391 22.74 -24.45 7.09
C ALA A 391 22.65 -22.93 7.22
N VAL A 392 21.57 -22.32 6.72
CA VAL A 392 21.28 -20.88 6.91
C VAL A 392 21.13 -20.56 8.39
N TRP A 393 20.27 -21.31 9.10
CA TRP A 393 20.05 -21.09 10.54
C TRP A 393 21.36 -21.22 11.36
N LYS A 394 22.18 -22.24 11.10
CA LYS A 394 23.48 -22.41 11.77
C LYS A 394 24.41 -21.21 11.57
N THR A 395 24.34 -20.56 10.42
CA THR A 395 25.16 -19.40 10.11
C THR A 395 24.63 -18.13 10.79
N ALA A 396 23.29 -18.04 10.94
CA ALA A 396 22.58 -16.91 11.50
C ALA A 396 22.46 -16.95 13.03
N PHE A 397 22.61 -18.13 13.65
CA PHE A 397 22.38 -18.36 15.09
C PHE A 397 23.12 -17.36 15.97
N GLY A 398 22.38 -16.69 16.86
CA GLY A 398 22.89 -15.66 17.74
C GLY A 398 23.20 -14.31 17.05
N SER A 399 22.77 -14.13 15.80
CA SER A 399 22.83 -12.89 15.05
C SER A 399 21.44 -12.43 14.61
N THR A 400 21.32 -11.28 13.97
CA THR A 400 20.03 -10.72 13.59
C THR A 400 19.44 -11.37 12.32
N GLY A 401 18.18 -11.76 12.39
CA GLY A 401 17.16 -11.82 11.32
C GLY A 401 17.36 -12.67 10.08
N ALA A 402 18.50 -13.35 9.84
CA ALA A 402 18.67 -14.12 8.60
C ALA A 402 17.96 -15.48 8.62
N ALA A 403 17.53 -15.97 9.79
CA ALA A 403 16.76 -17.19 9.96
C ALA A 403 15.72 -16.99 11.07
N ASP A 404 14.90 -15.96 10.92
CA ASP A 404 13.86 -15.51 11.84
C ASP A 404 12.50 -16.08 11.39
N ALA A 405 12.07 -17.15 12.01
CA ALA A 405 10.83 -17.86 11.65
C ALA A 405 9.63 -17.39 12.48
N ASP A 406 9.84 -16.73 13.60
CA ASP A 406 8.78 -16.25 14.49
C ASP A 406 8.61 -14.72 14.48
N GLY A 407 9.48 -14.00 13.75
CA GLY A 407 9.35 -12.57 13.48
C GLY A 407 9.80 -11.69 14.64
N ASP A 408 10.62 -12.21 15.57
CA ASP A 408 11.08 -11.46 16.73
C ASP A 408 12.40 -10.67 16.48
N GLY A 409 13.01 -10.88 15.31
CA GLY A 409 14.15 -10.12 14.79
C GLY A 409 15.52 -10.73 15.10
N ASP A 410 15.58 -11.91 15.71
CA ASP A 410 16.82 -12.65 15.92
C ASP A 410 16.80 -14.04 15.25
N SER A 411 17.84 -14.82 15.43
CA SER A 411 17.90 -16.21 14.96
C SER A 411 18.33 -17.09 16.12
N ASP A 412 17.37 -17.73 16.76
CA ASP A 412 17.57 -18.48 17.98
C ASP A 412 16.98 -19.91 17.97
N GLY A 413 16.71 -20.45 19.15
CA GLY A 413 16.16 -21.79 19.33
C GLY A 413 14.67 -21.91 18.93
N ALA A 414 13.92 -20.80 18.92
CA ALA A 414 12.52 -20.78 18.49
C ALA A 414 12.42 -21.00 16.99
N ASP A 415 13.32 -20.35 16.20
CA ASP A 415 13.44 -20.52 14.76
C ASP A 415 13.86 -21.95 14.38
N TYR A 416 14.82 -22.49 15.11
CA TYR A 416 15.20 -23.90 14.93
C TYR A 416 14.02 -24.84 15.20
N SER A 417 13.22 -24.55 16.20
CA SER A 417 12.02 -25.32 16.51
C SER A 417 10.96 -25.19 15.41
N ALA A 418 10.85 -24.03 14.76
CA ALA A 418 9.98 -23.81 13.61
C ALA A 418 10.47 -24.65 12.41
N TRP A 419 11.76 -24.61 12.10
CA TRP A 419 12.37 -25.46 11.08
C TRP A 419 12.10 -26.95 11.37
N GLN A 420 12.31 -27.45 12.59
CA GLN A 420 12.06 -28.84 12.96
C GLN A 420 10.62 -29.27 12.76
N ARG A 421 9.66 -28.42 13.15
CA ARG A 421 8.21 -28.71 12.99
C ARG A 421 7.79 -28.82 11.54
N ASN A 422 8.42 -28.05 10.68
CA ASN A 422 8.02 -27.90 9.27
C ASN A 422 8.95 -28.67 8.31
N PHE A 423 9.97 -29.38 8.82
CA PHE A 423 10.91 -30.13 7.99
C PHE A 423 10.21 -31.10 7.04
N GLY A 424 10.52 -30.99 5.75
CA GLY A 424 9.91 -31.76 4.67
C GLY A 424 8.64 -31.17 4.08
N LEU A 425 8.15 -30.04 4.62
CA LEU A 425 7.03 -29.32 4.01
C LEU A 425 7.52 -28.51 2.80
N THR A 426 6.63 -28.37 1.84
CA THR A 426 6.78 -27.48 0.69
C THR A 426 5.65 -26.43 0.67
N TRP A 427 5.84 -25.35 -0.07
CA TRP A 427 4.76 -24.38 -0.29
C TRP A 427 3.50 -24.99 -0.89
N GLN A 428 3.63 -26.04 -1.71
CA GLN A 428 2.50 -26.74 -2.28
C GLN A 428 1.68 -27.49 -1.21
N ASP A 429 2.35 -28.02 -0.20
CA ASP A 429 1.68 -28.68 0.93
C ASP A 429 0.90 -27.67 1.76
N MET A 430 1.49 -26.48 2.03
CA MET A 430 0.83 -25.40 2.73
C MET A 430 -0.36 -24.83 1.95
N ALA A 431 -0.20 -24.56 0.66
CA ALA A 431 -1.29 -24.07 -0.20
C ALA A 431 -2.46 -25.06 -0.23
N SER A 432 -2.16 -26.36 -0.26
CA SER A 432 -3.16 -27.44 -0.23
C SER A 432 -3.89 -27.50 1.12
N SER A 433 -3.19 -27.28 2.22
CA SER A 433 -3.77 -27.30 3.57
C SER A 433 -4.68 -26.08 3.84
N LEU A 434 -4.32 -24.91 3.31
CA LEU A 434 -5.14 -23.69 3.41
C LEU A 434 -6.44 -23.82 2.60
N THR A 435 -6.40 -24.40 1.40
CA THR A 435 -7.59 -24.66 0.60
C THR A 435 -8.51 -25.69 1.26
N ALA A 436 -7.95 -26.69 1.94
CA ALA A 436 -8.72 -27.67 2.71
C ALA A 436 -9.37 -27.06 3.97
N ALA A 437 -8.68 -26.13 4.64
CA ALA A 437 -9.20 -25.46 5.84
C ALA A 437 -10.35 -24.50 5.50
N THR A 438 -10.28 -23.79 4.37
CA THR A 438 -11.39 -22.91 3.92
C THR A 438 -12.61 -23.71 3.46
N ALA A 439 -12.43 -24.92 2.97
CA ALA A 439 -13.52 -25.83 2.61
C ALA A 439 -14.19 -26.52 3.83
N ALA A 440 -13.51 -26.53 4.99
CA ALA A 440 -13.95 -27.23 6.19
C ALA A 440 -14.66 -26.35 7.24
N VAL A 441 -14.89 -25.07 7.01
CA VAL A 441 -15.74 -24.24 7.87
C VAL A 441 -17.21 -24.47 7.48
N PRO A 442 -17.97 -25.33 8.21
CA PRO A 442 -19.40 -25.44 7.94
C PRO A 442 -20.02 -24.09 8.29
N GLU A 443 -20.63 -23.44 7.33
CA GLU A 443 -21.57 -22.34 7.59
C GLU A 443 -22.48 -22.77 8.77
N PRO A 444 -22.68 -21.95 9.81
CA PRO A 444 -23.61 -22.29 10.86
C PRO A 444 -24.97 -22.45 10.18
N ASN A 445 -25.42 -23.69 10.11
CA ASN A 445 -26.66 -24.06 9.45
C ASN A 445 -27.78 -23.15 9.98
N ALA A 446 -28.29 -22.27 9.15
CA ALA A 446 -29.44 -21.39 9.47
C ALA A 446 -30.63 -22.19 10.00
N VAL A 447 -30.73 -23.46 9.65
CA VAL A 447 -31.72 -24.44 10.17
C VAL A 447 -31.47 -24.75 11.64
N ALA A 448 -30.22 -24.85 12.13
CA ALA A 448 -29.93 -25.11 13.54
C ALA A 448 -30.23 -23.88 14.42
N VAL A 449 -29.98 -22.67 13.93
CA VAL A 449 -30.31 -21.41 14.63
C VAL A 449 -31.84 -21.21 14.68
N LEU A 450 -32.57 -21.54 13.62
CA LEU A 450 -34.03 -21.50 13.60
C LEU A 450 -34.66 -22.56 14.51
N ALA A 451 -34.06 -23.75 14.64
CA ALA A 451 -34.56 -24.80 15.56
C ALA A 451 -34.38 -24.41 17.04
N LEU A 452 -33.27 -23.72 17.39
CA LEU A 452 -33.05 -23.19 18.74
C LEU A 452 -33.99 -22.03 19.07
N ALA A 453 -34.30 -21.15 18.13
CA ALA A 453 -35.25 -20.06 18.30
C ALA A 453 -36.70 -20.57 18.45
N ALA A 454 -37.06 -21.65 17.74
CA ALA A 454 -38.38 -22.28 17.85
C ALA A 454 -38.57 -23.04 19.17
N ALA A 455 -37.54 -23.64 19.72
CA ALA A 455 -37.58 -24.35 21.02
C ALA A 455 -37.71 -23.39 22.23
N GLY A 456 -37.33 -22.10 22.08
CA GLY A 456 -37.47 -21.06 23.10
C GLY A 456 -38.86 -20.44 23.22
N LEU A 457 -39.81 -20.77 22.32
CA LEU A 457 -41.14 -20.15 22.25
C LEU A 457 -42.32 -21.05 22.75
N LEU A 458 -42.03 -22.09 23.54
CA LEU A 458 -43.11 -22.87 24.16
C LEU A 458 -43.67 -22.12 25.38
N PRO A 459 -44.96 -21.76 25.42
CA PRO A 459 -45.56 -21.05 26.53
C PRO A 459 -45.72 -21.99 27.74
N LEU A 460 -45.14 -21.59 28.89
CA LEU A 460 -45.39 -22.20 30.20
C LEU A 460 -46.88 -22.01 30.59
N HIS A 461 -47.69 -22.98 30.29
CA HIS A 461 -49.06 -23.06 30.81
C HIS A 461 -49.01 -23.34 32.31
N ARG A 462 -49.14 -22.31 33.13
CA ARG A 462 -49.44 -22.43 34.55
C ARG A 462 -50.82 -23.07 34.72
N ARG A 463 -50.85 -24.33 35.13
CA ARG A 463 -52.06 -24.92 35.75
C ARG A 463 -52.20 -24.31 37.15
N ARG A 464 -53.19 -23.45 37.35
CA ARG A 464 -53.81 -23.23 38.67
C ARG A 464 -54.71 -24.43 38.97
N ARG A 465 -54.49 -25.12 40.08
CA ARG A 465 -55.53 -25.92 40.75
C ARG A 465 -56.00 -25.16 41.98
N LEU A 466 -57.25 -25.25 42.20
CA LEU A 466 -58.03 -24.82 43.34
C LEU A 466 -57.45 -25.13 44.69
#